data_b9b0157df546f98c80cf900e58f7c536
#
_entry.id   b9b0157df546f98c80cf900e58f7c536
#
_cell.length_a   1.000
_cell.length_b   1.000
_cell.length_c   1.000
_cell.angle_alpha   90.00
_cell.angle_beta   90.00
_cell.angle_gamma   90.00
#
_symmetry.space_group_name_H-M   'P 1'
#
loop_
_entity.id
_entity.type
_entity.pdbx_description
1 polymer ?
#
loop_
_entity_poly.entity_id
_entity_poly.type
_entity_poly.pdbx_seq_one_letter_code
_entity_poly.pdbx_strand_id
1 'polypeptide(L)'
;MTQLVYTVCSISQIPFALALGEDLQKYEPNTQFVIGLADRLPSDLPAIAFPIVAADELGLPFLSEMGNRYTIDELTRSLKPYFASFLEKKYQANKIIFLESQTQLFQSLSKTWEILNEYDIVLSPNITQQRNPKHPINEPSFLNAGLYNAGFWGYKPSTQAESFLTYWKERTKEKGYFDFCHGFGAEQLWLNFIPIFQENVYIQSEIGVHYHPYNWVENPLTMDEKGNYVIAQSFPLQILQWQNLSLATQKGYFKNQIGVSESTLKTLKK
;
A
#
# COMPACT_ATOMS: atom_id res chain seq x y z
N MET A 1 -3.16 18.85 -14.61
CA MET A 1 -2.91 17.38 -14.66
C MET A 1 -3.40 16.81 -13.34
N THR A 2 -4.28 15.81 -13.37
CA THR A 2 -4.91 15.28 -12.14
C THR A 2 -4.07 14.17 -11.53
N GLN A 3 -3.49 14.43 -10.36
CA GLN A 3 -2.84 13.41 -9.53
C GLN A 3 -3.90 12.81 -8.60
N LEU A 4 -3.91 11.48 -8.48
CA LEU A 4 -4.86 10.76 -7.65
C LEU A 4 -4.13 9.81 -6.71
N VAL A 5 -4.44 9.91 -5.43
CA VAL A 5 -4.12 8.88 -4.43
C VAL A 5 -5.41 8.16 -4.07
N TYR A 6 -5.34 6.85 -3.95
CA TYR A 6 -6.47 6.07 -3.46
C TYR A 6 -6.03 5.00 -2.47
N THR A 7 -6.98 4.58 -1.65
CA THR A 7 -6.87 3.40 -0.80
C THR A 7 -8.04 2.46 -1.05
N VAL A 8 -7.91 1.20 -0.68
CA VAL A 8 -9.03 0.24 -0.65
C VAL A 8 -9.10 -0.35 0.74
N CYS A 9 -10.28 -0.30 1.36
CA CYS A 9 -10.47 -0.73 2.73
C CYS A 9 -11.82 -1.41 2.94
N SER A 10 -11.97 -2.12 4.06
CA SER A 10 -13.25 -2.55 4.60
C SER A 10 -13.85 -1.45 5.48
N ILE A 11 -15.13 -1.58 5.85
CA ILE A 11 -15.83 -0.65 6.77
C ILE A 11 -15.03 -0.46 8.06
N SER A 12 -14.50 -1.54 8.63
CA SER A 12 -13.72 -1.48 9.88
C SER A 12 -12.41 -0.69 9.77
N GLN A 13 -11.93 -0.48 8.55
CA GLN A 13 -10.69 0.24 8.25
C GLN A 13 -10.93 1.71 7.86
N ILE A 14 -12.18 2.15 7.71
CA ILE A 14 -12.51 3.55 7.39
C ILE A 14 -11.79 4.56 8.30
N PRO A 15 -11.70 4.38 9.63
CA PRO A 15 -10.99 5.35 10.48
C PRO A 15 -9.51 5.53 10.09
N PHE A 16 -8.84 4.47 9.62
CA PHE A 16 -7.46 4.57 9.12
C PHE A 16 -7.40 5.29 7.78
N ALA A 17 -8.35 5.00 6.87
CA ALA A 17 -8.43 5.69 5.59
C ALA A 17 -8.70 7.20 5.76
N LEU A 18 -9.49 7.60 6.76
CA LEU A 18 -9.71 9.01 7.08
C LEU A 18 -8.44 9.68 7.59
N ALA A 19 -7.71 9.04 8.50
CA ALA A 19 -6.43 9.55 8.99
C ALA A 19 -5.38 9.71 7.86
N LEU A 20 -5.33 8.73 6.93
CA LEU A 20 -4.51 8.86 5.71
C LEU A 20 -4.96 10.05 4.85
N GLY A 21 -6.26 10.27 4.73
CA GLY A 21 -6.81 11.42 4.00
C GLY A 21 -6.41 12.76 4.63
N GLU A 22 -6.41 12.87 5.97
CA GLU A 22 -5.93 14.06 6.69
C GLU A 22 -4.44 14.32 6.44
N ASP A 23 -3.60 13.28 6.46
CA ASP A 23 -2.20 13.39 6.12
C ASP A 23 -2.01 13.86 4.66
N LEU A 24 -2.80 13.32 3.72
CA LEU A 24 -2.76 13.74 2.32
C LEU A 24 -3.19 15.20 2.14
N GLN A 25 -4.22 15.66 2.84
CA GLN A 25 -4.57 17.09 2.83
C GLN A 25 -3.42 17.98 3.30
N LYS A 26 -2.64 17.51 4.26
CA LYS A 26 -1.49 18.26 4.80
C LYS A 26 -0.28 18.26 3.85
N TYR A 27 0.08 17.10 3.30
CA TYR A 27 1.33 16.93 2.55
C TYR A 27 1.15 16.96 1.02
N GLU A 28 -0.07 16.72 0.54
CA GLU A 28 -0.47 16.64 -0.87
C GLU A 28 -1.76 17.43 -1.16
N PRO A 29 -1.85 18.73 -0.81
CA PRO A 29 -3.11 19.50 -0.83
C PRO A 29 -3.74 19.63 -2.22
N ASN A 30 -2.98 19.40 -3.29
CA ASN A 30 -3.44 19.51 -4.67
C ASN A 30 -3.77 18.14 -5.30
N THR A 31 -3.70 17.07 -4.51
CA THR A 31 -3.93 15.69 -4.97
C THR A 31 -5.34 15.25 -4.63
N GLN A 32 -6.05 14.63 -5.58
CA GLN A 32 -7.35 14.01 -5.32
C GLN A 32 -7.14 12.75 -4.48
N PHE A 33 -7.85 12.64 -3.36
CA PHE A 33 -7.89 11.40 -2.56
C PHE A 33 -9.25 10.74 -2.65
N VAL A 34 -9.27 9.40 -2.80
CA VAL A 34 -10.50 8.60 -2.90
C VAL A 34 -10.37 7.32 -2.09
N ILE A 35 -11.41 6.98 -1.36
CA ILE A 35 -11.52 5.73 -0.60
C ILE A 35 -12.33 4.73 -1.41
N GLY A 36 -11.72 3.61 -1.80
CA GLY A 36 -12.42 2.43 -2.30
C GLY A 36 -12.92 1.59 -1.13
N LEU A 37 -14.20 1.26 -1.11
CA LEU A 37 -14.82 0.44 -0.08
C LEU A 37 -15.14 -0.93 -0.63
N ALA A 38 -14.52 -1.99 -0.09
CA ALA A 38 -14.75 -3.36 -0.51
C ALA A 38 -16.11 -3.92 -0.03
N ASP A 39 -16.63 -3.38 1.06
CA ASP A 39 -17.95 -3.68 1.60
C ASP A 39 -19.05 -2.87 0.89
N ARG A 40 -20.30 -3.23 1.18
CA ARG A 40 -21.45 -2.39 0.84
C ARG A 40 -21.44 -1.13 1.70
N LEU A 41 -21.74 0.01 1.07
CA LEU A 41 -21.84 1.27 1.79
C LEU A 41 -23.03 1.23 2.76
N PRO A 42 -22.83 1.39 4.09
CA PRO A 42 -23.93 1.46 5.04
C PRO A 42 -24.79 2.70 4.80
N SER A 43 -26.12 2.55 4.93
CA SER A 43 -27.06 3.68 4.78
C SER A 43 -26.96 4.72 5.89
N ASP A 44 -26.39 4.35 7.03
CA ASP A 44 -26.23 5.17 8.24
C ASP A 44 -24.79 5.65 8.45
N LEU A 45 -23.94 5.53 7.41
CA LEU A 45 -22.57 6.03 7.48
C LEU A 45 -22.57 7.55 7.72
N PRO A 46 -21.87 8.06 8.75
CA PRO A 46 -21.74 9.50 8.96
C PRO A 46 -21.14 10.21 7.72
N ALA A 47 -21.40 11.49 7.58
CA ALA A 47 -20.79 12.29 6.53
C ALA A 47 -19.26 12.21 6.62
N ILE A 48 -18.62 11.79 5.54
CA ILE A 48 -17.17 11.61 5.44
C ILE A 48 -16.61 12.72 4.55
N ALA A 49 -15.47 13.29 4.96
CA ALA A 49 -14.83 14.41 4.27
C ALA A 49 -14.24 14.05 2.88
N PHE A 50 -14.06 12.75 2.61
CA PHE A 50 -13.43 12.26 1.38
C PHE A 50 -14.42 11.45 0.53
N PRO A 51 -14.30 11.49 -0.81
CA PRO A 51 -15.09 10.64 -1.69
C PRO A 51 -14.91 9.17 -1.39
N ILE A 52 -16.01 8.42 -1.26
CA ILE A 52 -16.04 6.98 -1.19
C ILE A 52 -16.63 6.43 -2.48
N VAL A 53 -16.01 5.37 -3.00
CA VAL A 53 -16.52 4.56 -4.10
C VAL A 53 -16.66 3.14 -3.58
N ALA A 54 -17.87 2.60 -3.60
CA ALA A 54 -18.12 1.23 -3.15
C ALA A 54 -17.83 0.21 -4.27
N ALA A 55 -17.53 -1.03 -3.91
CA ALA A 55 -17.16 -2.07 -4.87
C ALA A 55 -18.27 -2.40 -5.88
N ASP A 56 -19.54 -2.22 -5.53
CA ASP A 56 -20.67 -2.41 -6.45
C ASP A 56 -20.71 -1.35 -7.58
N GLU A 57 -20.16 -0.15 -7.35
CA GLU A 57 -20.01 0.87 -8.39
C GLU A 57 -19.01 0.48 -9.48
N LEU A 58 -18.11 -0.50 -9.21
CA LEU A 58 -17.16 -0.97 -10.20
C LEU A 58 -17.80 -1.72 -11.37
N GLY A 59 -19.07 -2.11 -11.25
CA GLY A 59 -19.84 -2.81 -12.29
C GLY A 59 -19.25 -4.19 -12.65
N LEU A 60 -18.62 -4.88 -11.70
CA LEU A 60 -17.99 -6.19 -11.92
C LEU A 60 -19.06 -7.30 -11.86
N PRO A 61 -19.34 -8.01 -12.96
CA PRO A 61 -20.39 -9.04 -12.99
C PRO A 61 -20.06 -10.24 -12.08
N PHE A 62 -18.80 -10.43 -11.72
CA PHE A 62 -18.28 -11.50 -10.86
C PHE A 62 -18.00 -11.07 -9.41
N LEU A 63 -18.39 -9.86 -9.00
CA LEU A 63 -18.12 -9.36 -7.65
C LEU A 63 -18.74 -10.26 -6.56
N SER A 64 -19.97 -10.74 -6.79
CA SER A 64 -20.62 -11.66 -5.86
C SER A 64 -19.88 -13.00 -5.72
N GLU A 65 -19.32 -13.51 -6.82
CA GLU A 65 -18.51 -14.75 -6.81
C GLU A 65 -17.21 -14.55 -6.01
N MET A 66 -16.55 -13.40 -6.20
CA MET A 66 -15.37 -13.03 -5.41
C MET A 66 -15.74 -12.93 -3.91
N GLY A 67 -16.84 -12.25 -3.58
CA GLY A 67 -17.30 -12.11 -2.19
C GLY A 67 -17.66 -13.43 -1.51
N ASN A 68 -18.10 -14.43 -2.28
CA ASN A 68 -18.35 -15.80 -1.75
C ASN A 68 -17.06 -16.62 -1.59
N ARG A 69 -16.02 -16.30 -2.34
CA ARG A 69 -14.74 -17.03 -2.35
C ARG A 69 -13.75 -16.50 -1.33
N TYR A 70 -13.73 -15.21 -1.13
CA TYR A 70 -12.72 -14.48 -0.37
C TYR A 70 -13.23 -14.05 1.00
N THR A 71 -12.37 -14.06 1.98
CA THR A 71 -12.57 -13.28 3.21
C THR A 71 -12.61 -11.79 2.85
N ILE A 72 -13.15 -10.95 3.73
CA ILE A 72 -13.20 -9.49 3.47
C ILE A 72 -11.80 -8.89 3.29
N ASP A 73 -10.78 -9.39 3.99
CA ASP A 73 -9.38 -8.95 3.80
C ASP A 73 -8.86 -9.33 2.41
N GLU A 74 -9.07 -10.56 1.98
CA GLU A 74 -8.67 -11.04 0.64
C GLU A 74 -9.43 -10.31 -0.47
N LEU A 75 -10.72 -10.05 -0.29
CA LEU A 75 -11.53 -9.28 -1.23
C LEU A 75 -11.01 -7.84 -1.35
N THR A 76 -10.78 -7.16 -0.21
CA THR A 76 -10.22 -5.81 -0.15
C THR A 76 -8.91 -5.71 -0.93
N ARG A 77 -8.01 -6.67 -0.72
CA ARG A 77 -6.73 -6.78 -1.42
C ARG A 77 -6.90 -7.03 -2.92
N SER A 78 -7.77 -7.96 -3.27
CA SER A 78 -8.00 -8.36 -4.65
C SER A 78 -8.65 -7.27 -5.51
N LEU A 79 -9.37 -6.34 -4.89
CA LEU A 79 -10.05 -5.25 -5.59
C LEU A 79 -9.13 -4.06 -5.92
N LYS A 80 -7.91 -3.98 -5.38
CA LYS A 80 -6.95 -2.88 -5.63
C LYS A 80 -6.79 -2.52 -7.12
N PRO A 81 -6.48 -3.47 -8.03
CA PRO A 81 -6.29 -3.14 -9.44
C PRO A 81 -7.60 -2.78 -10.17
N TYR A 82 -8.75 -3.24 -9.67
CA TYR A 82 -10.05 -2.86 -10.24
C TYR A 82 -10.41 -1.42 -9.90
N PHE A 83 -10.23 -1.02 -8.63
CA PHE A 83 -10.38 0.37 -8.22
C PHE A 83 -9.43 1.29 -8.98
N ALA A 84 -8.16 0.90 -9.16
CA ALA A 84 -7.20 1.68 -9.94
C ALA A 84 -7.74 2.04 -11.33
N SER A 85 -8.14 1.03 -12.11
CA SER A 85 -8.67 1.22 -13.47
C SER A 85 -9.98 2.01 -13.50
N PHE A 86 -10.84 1.84 -12.51
CA PHE A 86 -12.11 2.56 -12.41
C PHE A 86 -11.89 4.04 -12.07
N LEU A 87 -11.06 4.31 -11.07
CA LEU A 87 -10.78 5.66 -10.58
C LEU A 87 -9.98 6.48 -11.59
N GLU A 88 -9.03 5.86 -12.29
CA GLU A 88 -8.32 6.47 -13.41
C GLU A 88 -9.30 7.11 -14.40
N LYS A 89 -10.29 6.32 -14.85
CA LYS A 89 -11.29 6.76 -15.82
C LYS A 89 -12.27 7.78 -15.21
N LYS A 90 -12.77 7.52 -14.01
CA LYS A 90 -13.76 8.38 -13.33
C LYS A 90 -13.22 9.79 -13.09
N TYR A 91 -11.95 9.91 -12.70
CA TYR A 91 -11.32 11.19 -12.36
C TYR A 91 -10.37 11.72 -13.44
N GLN A 92 -10.25 11.01 -14.57
CA GLN A 92 -9.31 11.35 -15.65
C GLN A 92 -7.89 11.60 -15.13
N ALA A 93 -7.48 10.72 -14.20
CA ALA A 93 -6.20 10.85 -13.53
C ALA A 93 -5.06 10.47 -14.48
N ASN A 94 -4.00 11.27 -14.48
CA ASN A 94 -2.81 11.04 -15.30
C ASN A 94 -1.61 10.49 -14.51
N LYS A 95 -1.73 10.40 -13.20
CA LYS A 95 -0.83 9.69 -12.30
C LYS A 95 -1.62 9.18 -11.11
N ILE A 96 -1.41 7.95 -10.75
CA ILE A 96 -2.14 7.29 -9.69
C ILE A 96 -1.16 6.64 -8.71
N ILE A 97 -1.37 6.86 -7.41
CA ILE A 97 -0.65 6.17 -6.33
C ILE A 97 -1.67 5.45 -5.46
N PHE A 98 -1.41 4.19 -5.17
CA PHE A 98 -2.09 3.44 -4.12
C PHE A 98 -1.31 3.52 -2.81
N LEU A 99 -2.02 3.79 -1.73
CA LEU A 99 -1.53 3.65 -0.37
C LEU A 99 -2.48 2.77 0.43
N GLU A 100 -1.94 1.83 1.17
CA GLU A 100 -2.73 1.02 2.11
C GLU A 100 -3.39 1.92 3.16
N SER A 101 -4.62 1.60 3.58
CA SER A 101 -5.38 2.42 4.53
C SER A 101 -4.64 2.66 5.85
N GLN A 102 -3.86 1.69 6.32
CA GLN A 102 -3.03 1.78 7.51
C GLN A 102 -1.65 2.39 7.21
N THR A 103 -1.64 3.49 6.49
CA THR A 103 -0.43 4.25 6.13
C THR A 103 -0.49 5.64 6.75
N GLN A 104 0.66 6.13 7.19
CA GLN A 104 0.86 7.49 7.69
C GLN A 104 1.93 8.19 6.85
N LEU A 105 1.65 9.44 6.46
CA LEU A 105 2.60 10.28 5.73
C LEU A 105 3.33 11.22 6.70
N PHE A 106 4.61 11.42 6.43
CA PHE A 106 5.48 12.37 7.14
C PHE A 106 6.03 13.45 6.21
N GLN A 107 5.96 13.22 4.89
CA GLN A 107 6.40 14.14 3.85
C GLN A 107 5.56 14.00 2.59
N SER A 108 5.75 14.93 1.66
CA SER A 108 5.13 14.92 0.33
C SER A 108 5.55 13.71 -0.50
N LEU A 109 4.67 13.25 -1.38
CA LEU A 109 4.92 12.20 -2.39
C LEU A 109 5.60 12.75 -3.65
N SER A 110 6.09 14.00 -3.64
CA SER A 110 6.65 14.72 -4.81
C SER A 110 7.65 13.87 -5.59
N LYS A 111 8.55 13.17 -4.89
CA LYS A 111 9.53 12.30 -5.51
C LYS A 111 8.90 11.14 -6.29
N THR A 112 7.87 10.52 -5.74
CA THR A 112 7.13 9.45 -6.45
C THR A 112 6.39 10.00 -7.68
N TRP A 113 5.82 11.21 -7.55
CA TRP A 113 5.22 11.89 -8.69
C TRP A 113 6.22 12.25 -9.78
N GLU A 114 7.44 12.62 -9.42
CA GLU A 114 8.56 12.88 -10.35
C GLU A 114 8.98 11.60 -11.09
N ILE A 115 9.17 10.50 -10.37
CA ILE A 115 9.47 9.19 -10.95
C ILE A 115 8.42 8.78 -11.98
N LEU A 116 7.15 9.01 -11.71
CA LEU A 116 6.05 8.75 -12.65
C LEU A 116 6.01 9.69 -13.87
N ASN A 117 6.91 10.69 -14.00
CA ASN A 117 7.11 11.37 -15.28
C ASN A 117 7.89 10.48 -16.26
N GLU A 118 8.85 9.73 -15.77
CA GLU A 118 9.79 8.92 -16.56
C GLU A 118 9.32 7.47 -16.67
N TYR A 119 8.90 6.88 -15.55
CA TYR A 119 8.49 5.48 -15.47
C TYR A 119 6.97 5.32 -15.52
N ASP A 120 6.52 4.20 -16.10
CA ASP A 120 5.10 3.89 -16.21
C ASP A 120 4.53 3.27 -14.94
N ILE A 121 5.35 2.52 -14.20
CA ILE A 121 4.96 1.78 -13.00
C ILE A 121 6.03 1.99 -11.92
N VAL A 122 5.58 2.17 -10.67
CA VAL A 122 6.43 2.21 -9.48
C VAL A 122 6.00 1.08 -8.54
N LEU A 123 6.95 0.26 -8.13
CA LEU A 123 6.76 -0.81 -7.14
C LEU A 123 7.71 -0.59 -5.95
N SER A 124 7.26 -0.92 -4.75
CA SER A 124 8.08 -0.89 -3.53
C SER A 124 8.51 -2.30 -3.15
N PRO A 125 9.81 -2.58 -2.93
CA PRO A 125 10.28 -3.89 -2.53
C PRO A 125 9.98 -4.17 -1.05
N ASN A 126 9.72 -5.43 -0.71
CA ASN A 126 9.60 -5.90 0.67
C ASN A 126 10.96 -6.08 1.37
N ILE A 127 12.01 -6.23 0.60
CA ILE A 127 13.39 -6.43 1.06
C ILE A 127 14.33 -5.64 0.16
N THR A 128 15.25 -4.90 0.77
CA THR A 128 16.23 -4.07 0.06
C THR A 128 17.67 -4.48 0.33
N GLN A 129 17.90 -5.34 1.34
CA GLN A 129 19.22 -5.79 1.76
C GLN A 129 19.23 -7.29 2.00
N GLN A 130 20.36 -7.92 1.74
CA GLN A 130 20.58 -9.32 2.11
C GLN A 130 20.45 -9.48 3.62
N ARG A 131 19.71 -10.48 4.05
CA ARG A 131 19.46 -10.75 5.47
C ARG A 131 20.37 -11.85 6.01
N ASN A 132 20.54 -11.83 7.34
CA ASN A 132 21.15 -12.95 8.01
C ASN A 132 20.27 -14.20 7.80
N PRO A 133 20.82 -15.33 7.29
CA PRO A 133 20.05 -16.54 7.04
C PRO A 133 19.33 -17.13 8.27
N LYS A 134 19.78 -16.76 9.49
CA LYS A 134 19.15 -17.16 10.76
C LYS A 134 17.99 -16.24 11.17
N HIS A 135 17.76 -15.14 10.45
CA HIS A 135 16.64 -14.26 10.75
C HIS A 135 15.31 -14.98 10.43
N PRO A 136 14.29 -14.92 11.33
CA PRO A 136 13.03 -15.63 11.12
C PRO A 136 12.25 -15.17 9.86
N ILE A 137 12.43 -13.92 9.43
CA ILE A 137 11.92 -13.40 8.17
C ILE A 137 13.13 -13.20 7.24
N ASN A 138 13.42 -14.17 6.41
CA ASN A 138 14.55 -14.20 5.48
C ASN A 138 14.04 -14.29 4.03
N GLU A 139 14.95 -14.39 3.07
CA GLU A 139 14.62 -14.41 1.63
C GLU A 139 13.55 -15.44 1.25
N PRO A 140 13.56 -16.71 1.71
CA PRO A 140 12.50 -17.68 1.46
C PRO A 140 11.09 -17.20 1.86
N SER A 141 10.96 -16.40 2.91
CA SER A 141 9.68 -15.84 3.33
C SER A 141 9.07 -14.92 2.27
N PHE A 142 9.91 -14.20 1.52
CA PHE A 142 9.46 -13.28 0.45
C PHE A 142 9.11 -14.00 -0.84
N LEU A 143 9.65 -15.20 -1.09
CA LEU A 143 9.25 -16.00 -2.24
C LEU A 143 7.78 -16.43 -2.16
N ASN A 144 7.27 -16.64 -0.93
CA ASN A 144 5.87 -16.99 -0.69
C ASN A 144 4.97 -15.76 -0.46
N ALA A 145 5.48 -14.72 0.20
CA ALA A 145 4.70 -13.53 0.53
C ALA A 145 4.68 -12.48 -0.59
N GLY A 146 5.67 -12.50 -1.47
CA GLY A 146 5.89 -11.50 -2.52
C GLY A 146 7.14 -10.66 -2.30
N LEU A 147 7.88 -10.38 -3.36
CA LEU A 147 9.08 -9.53 -3.36
C LEU A 147 8.73 -8.04 -3.27
N TYR A 148 7.55 -7.65 -3.74
CA TYR A 148 7.06 -6.28 -3.76
C TYR A 148 5.86 -6.11 -2.85
N ASN A 149 5.80 -4.96 -2.18
CA ASN A 149 4.73 -4.61 -1.24
C ASN A 149 3.53 -4.01 -1.99
N ALA A 150 2.40 -4.70 -1.94
CA ALA A 150 1.16 -4.22 -2.53
C ALA A 150 0.48 -3.09 -1.73
N GLY A 151 1.11 -2.61 -0.65
CA GLY A 151 0.61 -1.48 0.16
C GLY A 151 1.08 -0.12 -0.32
N PHE A 152 2.10 -0.07 -1.21
CA PHE A 152 2.53 1.14 -1.89
C PHE A 152 3.00 0.81 -3.30
N TRP A 153 2.34 1.38 -4.28
CA TRP A 153 2.67 1.31 -5.69
C TRP A 153 2.01 2.47 -6.44
N GLY A 154 2.45 2.71 -7.66
CA GLY A 154 1.87 3.76 -8.48
C GLY A 154 2.07 3.51 -9.96
N TYR A 155 1.32 4.25 -10.79
CA TYR A 155 1.46 4.21 -12.23
C TYR A 155 0.99 5.50 -12.90
N LYS A 156 1.43 5.71 -14.14
CA LYS A 156 0.80 6.64 -15.08
C LYS A 156 0.08 5.85 -16.17
N PRO A 157 -1.09 6.31 -16.67
CA PRO A 157 -1.78 5.66 -17.78
C PRO A 157 -0.88 5.50 -19.00
N SER A 158 -0.70 4.25 -19.41
CA SER A 158 0.10 3.84 -20.58
C SER A 158 -0.29 2.42 -20.97
N THR A 159 0.16 1.96 -22.14
CA THR A 159 -0.04 0.57 -22.57
C THR A 159 0.59 -0.43 -21.59
N GLN A 160 1.75 -0.10 -21.01
CA GLN A 160 2.42 -0.94 -20.02
C GLN A 160 1.59 -1.02 -18.72
N ALA A 161 1.08 0.11 -18.23
CA ALA A 161 0.24 0.16 -17.05
C ALA A 161 -1.11 -0.57 -17.25
N GLU A 162 -1.73 -0.44 -18.42
CA GLU A 162 -2.95 -1.19 -18.77
C GLU A 162 -2.70 -2.70 -18.78
N SER A 163 -1.60 -3.15 -19.39
CA SER A 163 -1.17 -4.54 -19.39
C SER A 163 -0.94 -5.06 -17.97
N PHE A 164 -0.22 -4.29 -17.14
CA PHE A 164 -0.01 -4.58 -15.72
C PHE A 164 -1.32 -4.77 -14.97
N LEU A 165 -2.21 -3.79 -15.03
CA LEU A 165 -3.49 -3.84 -14.31
C LEU A 165 -4.38 -4.99 -14.82
N THR A 166 -4.36 -5.27 -16.12
CA THR A 166 -5.13 -6.39 -16.71
C THR A 166 -4.61 -7.72 -16.19
N TYR A 167 -3.29 -7.96 -16.26
CA TYR A 167 -2.67 -9.14 -15.69
C TYR A 167 -3.04 -9.31 -14.20
N TRP A 168 -2.90 -8.26 -13.40
CA TRP A 168 -3.14 -8.34 -11.97
C TRP A 168 -4.62 -8.60 -11.65
N LYS A 169 -5.56 -7.95 -12.34
CA LYS A 169 -7.00 -8.21 -12.24
C LYS A 169 -7.36 -9.67 -12.54
N GLU A 170 -6.82 -10.24 -13.61
CA GLU A 170 -7.06 -11.63 -13.96
C GLU A 170 -6.60 -12.60 -12.87
N ARG A 171 -5.46 -12.33 -12.24
CA ARG A 171 -4.92 -13.16 -11.16
C ARG A 171 -5.72 -13.02 -9.87
N THR A 172 -6.03 -11.80 -9.47
CA THR A 172 -6.76 -11.54 -8.22
C THR A 172 -8.24 -11.90 -8.32
N LYS A 173 -8.81 -12.02 -9.52
CA LYS A 173 -10.17 -12.51 -9.70
C LYS A 173 -10.38 -13.91 -9.10
N GLU A 174 -9.41 -14.81 -9.27
CA GLU A 174 -9.56 -16.21 -8.89
C GLU A 174 -8.56 -16.72 -7.86
N LYS A 175 -7.40 -16.03 -7.75
CA LYS A 175 -6.23 -16.47 -6.97
C LYS A 175 -5.72 -15.35 -6.06
N GLY A 176 -6.62 -14.51 -5.53
CA GLY A 176 -6.32 -13.43 -4.60
C GLY A 176 -6.45 -13.83 -3.13
N TYR A 177 -6.29 -15.10 -2.80
CA TYR A 177 -6.39 -15.64 -1.44
C TYR A 177 -5.03 -16.08 -0.88
N PHE A 178 -4.98 -16.30 0.43
CA PHE A 178 -3.81 -16.84 1.10
C PHE A 178 -3.84 -18.36 1.17
N ASP A 179 -2.87 -19.00 0.53
CA ASP A 179 -2.60 -20.43 0.66
C ASP A 179 -1.10 -20.67 0.45
N PHE A 180 -0.32 -20.39 1.49
CA PHE A 180 1.14 -20.49 1.40
C PHE A 180 1.64 -21.90 1.11
N CYS A 181 0.86 -22.95 1.45
CA CYS A 181 1.23 -24.33 1.14
C CYS A 181 1.20 -24.60 -0.38
N HIS A 182 0.35 -23.89 -1.12
CA HIS A 182 0.25 -23.99 -2.57
C HIS A 182 0.87 -22.77 -3.30
N GLY A 183 1.59 -21.90 -2.58
CA GLY A 183 2.29 -20.77 -3.15
C GLY A 183 1.40 -19.56 -3.48
N PHE A 184 0.26 -19.39 -2.79
CA PHE A 184 -0.61 -18.23 -2.97
C PHE A 184 -0.46 -17.25 -1.81
N GLY A 185 0.04 -16.06 -2.10
CA GLY A 185 0.22 -14.94 -1.17
C GLY A 185 -0.71 -13.77 -1.46
N ALA A 186 -2.00 -14.05 -1.72
CA ALA A 186 -3.02 -13.09 -2.11
C ALA A 186 -2.61 -12.23 -3.33
N GLU A 187 -2.92 -10.93 -3.32
CA GLU A 187 -2.66 -10.01 -4.42
C GLU A 187 -1.17 -9.70 -4.62
N GLN A 188 -0.41 -9.69 -3.53
CA GLN A 188 0.98 -9.22 -3.51
C GLN A 188 1.93 -10.11 -4.31
N LEU A 189 1.74 -11.43 -4.24
CA LEU A 189 2.59 -12.39 -4.93
C LEU A 189 2.69 -12.14 -6.44
N TRP A 190 1.59 -11.70 -7.06
CA TRP A 190 1.51 -11.48 -8.51
C TRP A 190 2.37 -10.31 -8.99
N LEU A 191 2.72 -9.39 -8.08
CA LEU A 191 3.62 -8.27 -8.39
C LEU A 191 5.04 -8.73 -8.71
N ASN A 192 5.45 -9.93 -8.28
CA ASN A 192 6.78 -10.50 -8.58
C ASN A 192 7.07 -10.58 -10.08
N PHE A 193 6.04 -10.74 -10.88
CA PHE A 193 6.16 -10.93 -12.33
C PHE A 193 6.15 -9.61 -13.10
N ILE A 194 5.79 -8.50 -12.49
CA ILE A 194 5.62 -7.24 -13.20
C ILE A 194 6.92 -6.73 -13.81
N PRO A 195 8.08 -6.72 -13.13
CA PRO A 195 9.33 -6.29 -13.75
C PRO A 195 9.87 -7.25 -14.83
N ILE A 196 9.26 -8.45 -14.95
CA ILE A 196 9.58 -9.41 -16.01
C ILE A 196 8.72 -9.16 -17.26
N PHE A 197 7.45 -8.75 -17.05
CA PHE A 197 6.47 -8.60 -18.13
C PHE A 197 6.36 -7.18 -18.67
N GLN A 198 6.81 -6.18 -17.88
CA GLN A 198 6.73 -4.77 -18.23
C GLN A 198 8.13 -4.15 -18.25
N GLU A 199 8.41 -3.32 -19.25
CA GLU A 199 9.75 -2.77 -19.46
C GLU A 199 10.04 -1.52 -18.63
N ASN A 200 9.05 -0.65 -18.42
CA ASN A 200 9.24 0.67 -17.81
C ASN A 200 8.78 0.71 -16.34
N VAL A 201 9.41 -0.13 -15.51
CA VAL A 201 9.10 -0.29 -14.09
C VAL A 201 10.23 0.27 -13.23
N TYR A 202 9.90 1.18 -12.32
CA TYR A 202 10.83 1.67 -11.30
C TYR A 202 10.63 0.91 -9.99
N ILE A 203 11.72 0.40 -9.41
CA ILE A 203 11.71 -0.23 -8.09
C ILE A 203 12.16 0.80 -7.07
N GLN A 204 11.23 1.28 -6.26
CA GLN A 204 11.45 2.29 -5.23
C GLN A 204 12.10 1.67 -3.99
N SER A 205 13.42 1.48 -4.04
CA SER A 205 14.22 0.88 -2.97
C SER A 205 14.89 1.91 -2.05
N GLU A 206 14.61 3.19 -2.22
CA GLU A 206 15.24 4.24 -1.42
C GLU A 206 14.78 4.19 0.03
N ILE A 207 15.78 4.22 0.92
CA ILE A 207 15.56 4.22 2.36
C ILE A 207 14.73 5.44 2.77
N GLY A 208 13.69 5.21 3.59
CA GLY A 208 12.82 6.27 4.10
C GLY A 208 11.55 6.50 3.28
N VAL A 209 11.53 6.17 1.98
CA VAL A 209 10.34 6.41 1.15
C VAL A 209 9.17 5.54 1.57
N HIS A 210 9.40 4.24 1.78
CA HIS A 210 8.35 3.33 2.23
C HIS A 210 8.87 2.40 3.34
N TYR A 211 8.56 2.76 4.58
CA TYR A 211 8.94 2.01 5.77
C TYR A 211 7.77 1.15 6.24
N HIS A 212 7.95 -0.17 6.23
CA HIS A 212 6.88 -1.13 6.47
C HIS A 212 7.39 -2.36 7.25
N PRO A 213 6.51 -3.22 7.80
CA PRO A 213 6.89 -4.32 8.69
C PRO A 213 7.98 -5.24 8.17
N TYR A 214 8.06 -5.44 6.86
CA TYR A 214 9.06 -6.34 6.29
C TYR A 214 10.47 -5.73 6.22
N ASN A 215 10.62 -4.40 6.10
CA ASN A 215 11.94 -3.75 6.03
C ASN A 215 12.36 -3.05 7.33
N TRP A 216 11.55 -3.05 8.37
CA TRP A 216 11.91 -2.45 9.67
C TRP A 216 13.18 -3.05 10.29
N VAL A 217 13.44 -4.33 10.04
CA VAL A 217 14.63 -5.02 10.55
C VAL A 217 15.92 -4.64 9.85
N GLU A 218 15.82 -4.03 8.67
CA GLU A 218 16.98 -3.65 7.86
C GLU A 218 17.61 -2.36 8.38
N ASN A 219 16.76 -1.42 8.80
CA ASN A 219 17.20 -0.10 9.22
C ASN A 219 16.36 0.38 10.42
N PRO A 220 16.99 0.83 11.51
CA PRO A 220 16.26 1.33 12.66
C PRO A 220 15.60 2.68 12.39
N LEU A 221 14.37 2.85 12.90
CA LEU A 221 13.68 4.13 12.98
C LEU A 221 14.13 4.86 14.25
N THR A 222 14.57 6.10 14.10
CA THR A 222 15.04 6.97 15.20
C THR A 222 14.44 8.38 15.07
N MET A 223 14.77 9.26 15.99
CA MET A 223 14.47 10.69 15.87
C MET A 223 15.78 11.46 15.76
N ASP A 224 15.81 12.47 14.88
CA ASP A 224 16.91 13.42 14.79
C ASP A 224 16.86 14.47 15.93
N GLU A 225 17.85 15.32 16.04
CA GLU A 225 17.93 16.38 17.04
C GLU A 225 16.80 17.42 16.93
N LYS A 226 16.12 17.49 15.79
CA LYS A 226 14.99 18.39 15.53
C LYS A 226 13.63 17.72 15.82
N GLY A 227 13.64 16.44 16.22
CA GLY A 227 12.42 15.68 16.50
C GLY A 227 11.76 15.07 15.26
N ASN A 228 12.42 15.05 14.11
CA ASN A 228 11.91 14.37 12.91
C ASN A 228 12.22 12.87 12.95
N TYR A 229 11.33 12.06 12.41
CA TYR A 229 11.60 10.64 12.24
C TYR A 229 12.56 10.41 11.09
N VAL A 230 13.62 9.65 11.36
CA VAL A 230 14.66 9.30 10.40
C VAL A 230 14.96 7.79 10.47
N ILE A 231 15.31 7.21 9.34
CA ILE A 231 15.69 5.82 9.20
C ILE A 231 17.20 5.75 8.99
N ALA A 232 17.85 4.76 9.60
CA ALA A 232 19.32 4.63 9.57
C ALA A 232 20.03 5.93 9.95
N GLN A 233 19.48 6.67 10.93
CA GLN A 233 20.01 7.94 11.50
C GLN A 233 20.03 9.16 10.57
N SER A 234 19.73 9.03 9.28
CA SER A 234 19.88 10.14 8.32
C SER A 234 18.80 10.27 7.25
N PHE A 235 18.12 9.19 6.91
CA PHE A 235 17.12 9.22 5.83
C PHE A 235 15.76 9.63 6.38
N PRO A 236 15.18 10.77 5.93
CA PRO A 236 13.89 11.20 6.42
C PRO A 236 12.80 10.18 6.13
N LEU A 237 11.95 9.90 7.12
CA LEU A 237 10.79 9.05 6.93
C LEU A 237 9.74 9.79 6.08
N GLN A 238 9.27 9.15 5.01
CA GLN A 238 8.21 9.67 4.14
C GLN A 238 6.89 8.95 4.37
N ILE A 239 6.89 7.63 4.23
CA ILE A 239 5.71 6.77 4.35
C ILE A 239 5.97 5.70 5.40
N LEU A 240 5.07 5.57 6.38
CA LEU A 240 5.06 4.49 7.35
C LEU A 240 3.80 3.66 7.16
N GLN A 241 3.95 2.39 6.86
CA GLN A 241 2.86 1.42 6.76
C GLN A 241 2.81 0.54 8.00
N TRP A 242 1.62 0.44 8.62
CA TRP A 242 1.38 -0.32 9.84
C TRP A 242 0.80 -1.72 9.62
N GLN A 243 0.33 -2.03 8.42
CA GLN A 243 -0.43 -3.21 8.11
C GLN A 243 0.29 -4.52 8.48
N ASN A 244 -0.51 -5.53 8.85
CA ASN A 244 -0.09 -6.91 9.17
C ASN A 244 0.60 -7.13 10.52
N LEU A 245 0.60 -6.15 11.43
CA LEU A 245 1.06 -6.38 12.79
C LEU A 245 -0.07 -6.26 13.80
N SER A 246 -0.18 -7.26 14.67
CA SER A 246 -1.01 -7.09 15.86
C SER A 246 -0.47 -5.93 16.71
N LEU A 247 -1.34 -5.25 17.44
CA LEU A 247 -0.96 -4.14 18.33
C LEU A 247 0.13 -4.55 19.33
N ALA A 248 0.08 -5.78 19.82
CA ALA A 248 1.08 -6.33 20.72
C ALA A 248 2.43 -6.56 20.04
N THR A 249 2.42 -7.07 18.80
CA THR A 249 3.62 -7.28 17.98
C THR A 249 4.25 -5.95 17.60
N GLN A 250 3.43 -4.97 17.23
CA GLN A 250 3.90 -3.60 16.96
C GLN A 250 4.61 -3.01 18.18
N LYS A 251 3.98 -3.05 19.36
CA LYS A 251 4.57 -2.53 20.59
C LYS A 251 5.86 -3.24 20.96
N GLY A 252 5.89 -4.58 20.88
CA GLY A 252 7.08 -5.39 21.18
C GLY A 252 8.21 -5.12 20.20
N TYR A 253 7.90 -5.04 18.92
CA TYR A 253 8.88 -4.78 17.86
C TYR A 253 9.52 -3.39 18.01
N PHE A 254 8.71 -2.33 18.16
CA PHE A 254 9.22 -0.97 18.34
C PHE A 254 10.02 -0.79 19.62
N LYS A 255 9.59 -1.42 20.72
CA LYS A 255 10.28 -1.33 22.01
C LYS A 255 11.61 -2.09 21.99
N ASN A 256 11.65 -3.28 21.42
CA ASN A 256 12.78 -4.20 21.58
C ASN A 256 13.79 -4.15 20.43
N GLN A 257 13.38 -3.77 19.22
CA GLN A 257 14.25 -3.81 18.04
C GLN A 257 14.58 -2.43 17.46
N ILE A 258 13.71 -1.44 17.65
CA ILE A 258 13.88 -0.11 17.04
C ILE A 258 14.23 0.93 18.11
N GLY A 259 14.16 0.59 19.39
CA GLY A 259 14.45 1.53 20.49
C GLY A 259 13.44 2.70 20.60
N VAL A 260 12.33 2.63 19.91
CA VAL A 260 11.30 3.66 19.92
C VAL A 260 10.50 3.57 21.23
N SER A 261 10.42 4.68 21.96
CA SER A 261 9.70 4.76 23.23
C SER A 261 8.19 4.56 23.06
N GLU A 262 7.51 4.12 24.13
CA GLU A 262 6.03 4.04 24.10
C GLU A 262 5.35 5.39 23.85
N SER A 263 5.97 6.49 24.23
CA SER A 263 5.48 7.84 23.92
C SER A 263 5.53 8.14 22.42
N THR A 264 6.59 7.73 21.76
CA THR A 264 6.76 7.85 20.30
C THR A 264 5.72 7.01 19.56
N LEU A 265 5.48 5.76 19.99
CA LEU A 265 4.43 4.91 19.44
C LEU A 265 3.01 5.50 19.58
N LYS A 266 2.75 6.23 20.67
CA LYS A 266 1.46 6.93 20.87
C LYS A 266 1.31 8.13 19.93
N THR A 267 2.40 8.79 19.58
CA THR A 267 2.41 9.92 18.64
C THR A 267 2.20 9.44 17.20
N LEU A 268 2.75 8.28 16.83
CA LEU A 268 2.54 7.64 15.52
C LEU A 268 1.11 7.07 15.34
N LYS A 269 0.28 7.04 16.37
CA LYS A 269 -1.09 6.48 16.35
C LYS A 269 -2.19 7.53 16.51
N LYS A 270 -1.84 8.79 16.61
CA LYS A 270 -2.79 9.90 16.58
C LYS A 270 -3.02 10.35 15.16
#